data_c9918ed81c18970a34c3eb5d2a538996
#
_entry.id   c9918ed81c18970a34c3eb5d2a538996
#
_cell.length_a   1.000
_cell.length_b   1.000
_cell.length_c   1.000
_cell.angle_alpha   90.00
_cell.angle_beta   90.00
_cell.angle_gamma   90.00
#
_symmetry.space_group_name_H-M   'P 1'
#
loop_
_entity.id
_entity.type
_entity.pdbx_description
1 polymer ?
#
loop_
_entity_poly.entity_id
_entity_poly.type
_entity_poly.pdbx_seq_one_letter_code
_entity_poly.pdbx_strand_id
1 'polypeptide(L)'
;MTDQFIIPGGVELPTVVDEVTQIVSYQTRFGDARLPLSIRIVRELTLLLEDVTLQTALMKCKASKRLTVVLQLDSDIALASDTISDIQEEIKLLVPEHAQVLFFSQFGLTDIDNWLDKPRTIETLLILSIKLKTKLRNGEGEAAVALLLNATQADSQLKNYIAHIHRPEKTTHAGLNASVMQSLLWGKSNLENIEYLWLAGMGAKNKEKTQVANNLGLPLNDTKAKLIDIDMKSGFTGSVSPWLAIALASGNHRYSSPQLIVSMSEHDDFLWSLVVRPQAQL
;
A
#
# COMPACT_ATOMS: atom_id res chain seq x y z
N MET A 1 18.06 -11.27 -12.09
CA MET A 1 18.32 -10.42 -10.93
C MET A 1 17.06 -10.43 -10.08
N THR A 2 17.10 -11.07 -8.97
CA THR A 2 16.01 -11.03 -7.99
C THR A 2 16.06 -9.65 -7.33
N ASP A 3 15.10 -8.78 -7.65
CA ASP A 3 14.91 -7.54 -6.92
C ASP A 3 14.47 -7.92 -5.50
N GLN A 4 15.41 -7.97 -4.58
CA GLN A 4 15.11 -8.12 -3.16
C GLN A 4 14.51 -6.80 -2.70
N PHE A 5 13.21 -6.81 -2.42
CA PHE A 5 12.59 -5.75 -1.64
C PHE A 5 13.02 -5.98 -0.18
N ILE A 6 14.05 -5.26 0.26
CA ILE A 6 14.45 -5.27 1.66
C ILE A 6 13.44 -4.40 2.40
N ILE A 7 12.50 -5.05 3.08
CA ILE A 7 11.65 -4.38 4.06
C ILE A 7 12.47 -4.30 5.34
N PRO A 8 12.81 -3.12 5.87
CA PRO A 8 13.58 -3.00 7.10
C PRO A 8 12.91 -3.79 8.23
N GLY A 9 13.66 -4.72 8.84
CA GLY A 9 13.20 -5.52 9.97
C GLY A 9 12.37 -6.77 9.62
N GLY A 10 12.06 -7.00 8.36
CA GLY A 10 11.35 -8.21 7.92
C GLY A 10 12.30 -9.39 7.69
N VAL A 11 11.87 -10.59 8.08
CA VAL A 11 12.52 -11.84 7.72
C VAL A 11 11.71 -12.52 6.62
N GLU A 12 12.32 -12.72 5.47
CA GLU A 12 11.72 -13.47 4.38
C GLU A 12 11.78 -14.96 4.71
N LEU A 13 10.63 -15.59 4.88
CA LEU A 13 10.53 -17.02 5.12
C LEU A 13 10.08 -17.70 3.83
N PRO A 14 10.82 -18.70 3.33
CA PRO A 14 10.37 -19.50 2.20
C PRO A 14 9.08 -20.20 2.59
N THR A 15 8.04 -20.02 1.81
CA THR A 15 6.81 -20.76 1.94
C THR A 15 6.75 -21.95 1.01
N VAL A 16 5.88 -22.86 1.36
CA VAL A 16 5.59 -24.10 0.69
C VAL A 16 5.64 -23.95 -0.82
N VAL A 17 6.45 -24.77 -1.45
CA VAL A 17 6.39 -25.03 -2.88
C VAL A 17 5.02 -25.63 -3.15
N ASP A 18 4.20 -24.99 -3.98
CA ASP A 18 3.01 -25.62 -4.51
C ASP A 18 3.48 -26.86 -5.29
N GLU A 19 3.15 -28.06 -4.80
CA GLU A 19 3.64 -29.32 -5.35
C GLU A 19 3.22 -29.52 -6.81
N VAL A 20 2.13 -28.87 -7.24
CA VAL A 20 1.60 -28.97 -8.60
C VAL A 20 2.27 -27.99 -9.54
N THR A 21 2.42 -26.74 -9.12
CA THR A 21 2.97 -25.66 -9.96
C THR A 21 4.45 -25.42 -9.79
N GLN A 22 5.07 -26.00 -8.76
CA GLN A 22 6.47 -25.75 -8.36
C GLN A 22 6.77 -24.27 -8.11
N ILE A 23 5.74 -23.46 -7.84
CA ILE A 23 5.88 -22.04 -7.57
C ILE A 23 6.27 -21.86 -6.11
N VAL A 24 7.39 -21.18 -5.89
CA VAL A 24 7.84 -20.76 -4.56
C VAL A 24 7.24 -19.40 -4.26
N SER A 25 6.42 -19.31 -3.22
CA SER A 25 5.98 -18.04 -2.65
C SER A 25 6.79 -17.72 -1.41
N TYR A 26 6.89 -16.43 -1.08
CA TYR A 26 7.63 -15.97 0.09
C TYR A 26 6.66 -15.36 1.11
N GLN A 27 6.99 -15.51 2.39
CA GLN A 27 6.25 -14.88 3.48
C GLN A 27 7.14 -13.85 4.17
N THR A 28 6.60 -12.69 4.43
CA THR A 28 7.25 -11.71 5.31
C THR A 28 6.75 -11.88 6.72
N ARG A 29 7.66 -11.74 7.69
CA ARG A 29 7.33 -11.70 9.11
C ARG A 29 8.22 -10.70 9.82
N PHE A 30 7.61 -9.87 10.68
CA PHE A 30 8.32 -8.83 11.41
C PHE A 30 8.65 -9.25 12.84
N GLY A 31 9.91 -9.02 13.23
CA GLY A 31 10.39 -9.14 14.60
C GLY A 31 10.26 -10.53 15.22
N ASP A 32 10.29 -10.58 16.55
CA ASP A 32 10.17 -11.83 17.31
C ASP A 32 8.69 -12.19 17.54
N ALA A 33 8.25 -13.27 16.91
CA ALA A 33 6.88 -13.77 17.01
C ALA A 33 6.47 -14.21 18.43
N ARG A 34 7.40 -14.35 19.36
CA ARG A 34 7.12 -14.68 20.76
C ARG A 34 6.68 -13.49 21.58
N LEU A 35 6.93 -12.29 21.09
CA LEU A 35 6.48 -11.07 21.76
C LEU A 35 4.96 -10.90 21.62
N PRO A 36 4.30 -10.28 22.63
CA PRO A 36 2.90 -9.89 22.52
C PRO A 36 2.65 -9.05 21.28
N LEU A 37 1.50 -9.27 20.64
CA LEU A 37 1.15 -8.60 19.38
C LEU A 37 1.15 -7.07 19.51
N SER A 38 0.67 -6.52 20.63
CA SER A 38 0.68 -5.09 20.91
C SER A 38 2.10 -4.49 20.90
N ILE A 39 3.05 -5.20 21.51
CA ILE A 39 4.47 -4.77 21.53
C ILE A 39 5.06 -4.78 20.12
N ARG A 40 4.74 -5.80 19.33
CA ARG A 40 5.18 -5.88 17.93
C ARG A 40 4.58 -4.75 17.09
N ILE A 41 3.29 -4.44 17.28
CA ILE A 41 2.63 -3.33 16.58
C ILE A 41 3.31 -2.00 16.90
N VAL A 42 3.51 -1.69 18.18
CA VAL A 42 4.17 -0.45 18.62
C VAL A 42 5.57 -0.37 18.01
N ARG A 43 6.35 -1.45 18.08
CA ARG A 43 7.70 -1.47 17.51
C ARG A 43 7.72 -1.16 16.01
N GLU A 44 6.85 -1.80 15.23
CA GLU A 44 6.82 -1.58 13.78
C GLU A 44 6.31 -0.16 13.44
N LEU A 45 5.35 0.37 14.21
CA LEU A 45 4.91 1.76 14.09
C LEU A 45 6.04 2.74 14.39
N THR A 46 6.79 2.49 15.46
CA THR A 46 7.95 3.32 15.82
C THR A 46 8.98 3.32 14.69
N LEU A 47 9.34 2.15 14.18
CA LEU A 47 10.30 2.04 13.06
C LEU A 47 9.84 2.80 11.81
N LEU A 48 8.54 2.72 11.47
CA LEU A 48 7.99 3.46 10.34
C LEU A 48 8.02 4.97 10.58
N LEU A 49 7.62 5.41 11.79
CA LEU A 49 7.52 6.82 12.12
C LEU A 49 8.87 7.47 12.38
N GLU A 50 9.90 6.73 12.78
CA GLU A 50 11.28 7.21 12.94
C GLU A 50 12.04 7.31 11.61
N ASP A 51 11.46 6.87 10.49
CA ASP A 51 12.09 7.07 9.19
C ASP A 51 12.40 8.54 8.93
N VAL A 52 13.65 8.84 8.62
CA VAL A 52 14.15 10.22 8.48
C VAL A 52 13.42 10.99 7.39
N THR A 53 13.06 10.32 6.30
CA THR A 53 12.35 10.93 5.17
C THR A 53 10.94 11.30 5.58
N LEU A 54 10.23 10.37 6.24
CA LEU A 54 8.89 10.60 6.75
C LEU A 54 8.89 11.70 7.82
N GLN A 55 9.80 11.65 8.79
CA GLN A 55 9.91 12.68 9.84
C GLN A 55 10.21 14.06 9.25
N THR A 56 11.11 14.13 8.28
CA THR A 56 11.40 15.39 7.58
C THR A 56 10.15 15.95 6.87
N ALA A 57 9.34 15.06 6.28
CA ALA A 57 8.09 15.48 5.63
C ALA A 57 7.01 15.92 6.65
N LEU A 58 6.86 15.20 7.76
CA LEU A 58 5.93 15.53 8.85
C LEU A 58 6.25 16.87 9.48
N MET A 59 7.53 17.16 9.73
CA MET A 59 7.97 18.46 10.29
C MET A 59 7.70 19.65 9.36
N LYS A 60 7.55 19.41 8.06
CA LYS A 60 7.14 20.43 7.10
C LYS A 60 5.62 20.64 7.06
N CYS A 61 4.83 19.79 7.69
CA CYS A 61 3.38 19.97 7.80
C CYS A 61 3.11 21.18 8.72
N LYS A 62 2.60 22.25 8.14
CA LYS A 62 2.32 23.48 8.89
C LYS A 62 1.19 23.24 9.91
N ALA A 63 1.32 23.81 11.11
CA ALA A 63 0.27 23.74 12.14
C ALA A 63 -1.07 24.39 11.69
N SER A 64 -1.02 25.27 10.68
CA SER A 64 -2.24 25.84 10.04
C SER A 64 -2.98 24.85 9.14
N LYS A 65 -2.35 23.71 8.82
CA LYS A 65 -2.93 22.65 7.99
C LYS A 65 -3.30 21.47 8.86
N ARG A 66 -4.47 20.91 8.63
CA ARG A 66 -4.94 19.73 9.35
C ARG A 66 -4.14 18.50 8.91
N LEU A 67 -3.49 17.85 9.84
CA LEU A 67 -2.87 16.54 9.65
C LEU A 67 -3.74 15.48 10.32
N THR A 68 -4.24 14.53 9.54
CA THR A 68 -4.96 13.38 10.05
C THR A 68 -4.08 12.14 9.90
N VAL A 69 -3.88 11.42 10.99
CA VAL A 69 -3.21 10.12 11.01
C VAL A 69 -4.28 9.05 11.10
N VAL A 70 -4.34 8.19 10.11
CA VAL A 70 -5.20 7.01 10.07
C VAL A 70 -4.38 5.82 10.48
N LEU A 71 -4.76 5.17 11.57
CA LEU A 71 -4.22 3.89 12.02
C LEU A 71 -5.18 2.78 11.61
N GLN A 72 -4.71 1.86 10.77
CA GLN A 72 -5.40 0.63 10.39
C GLN A 72 -4.60 -0.57 10.86
N LEU A 73 -5.23 -1.44 11.64
CA LEU A 73 -4.61 -2.66 12.15
C LEU A 73 -5.38 -3.88 11.65
N ASP A 74 -4.68 -4.79 10.97
CA ASP A 74 -5.17 -6.10 10.55
C ASP A 74 -4.45 -7.17 11.40
N SER A 75 -5.20 -7.86 12.24
CA SER A 75 -4.67 -8.87 13.15
C SER A 75 -5.62 -10.06 13.29
N ASP A 76 -5.07 -11.22 13.67
CA ASP A 76 -5.84 -12.44 13.95
C ASP A 76 -6.45 -12.46 15.36
N ILE A 77 -6.17 -11.44 16.17
CA ILE A 77 -6.72 -11.26 17.51
C ILE A 77 -7.35 -9.87 17.58
N ALA A 78 -8.58 -9.80 18.09
CA ALA A 78 -9.19 -8.53 18.41
C ALA A 78 -8.39 -7.84 19.54
N LEU A 79 -7.93 -6.62 19.28
CA LEU A 79 -7.26 -5.82 20.30
C LEU A 79 -8.31 -5.16 21.21
N ALA A 80 -8.03 -5.14 22.49
CA ALA A 80 -8.86 -4.42 23.45
C ALA A 80 -8.82 -2.91 23.19
N SER A 81 -9.89 -2.20 23.50
CA SER A 81 -9.98 -0.74 23.30
C SER A 81 -8.86 0.01 24.00
N ASP A 82 -8.48 -0.42 25.21
CA ASP A 82 -7.39 0.18 25.98
C ASP A 82 -6.04 0.03 25.25
N THR A 83 -5.78 -1.17 24.70
CA THR A 83 -4.57 -1.42 23.90
C THR A 83 -4.53 -0.52 22.65
N ILE A 84 -5.66 -0.32 21.98
CA ILE A 84 -5.74 0.58 20.82
C ILE A 84 -5.47 2.02 21.26
N SER A 85 -6.03 2.44 22.40
CA SER A 85 -5.79 3.77 22.96
C SER A 85 -4.31 3.97 23.32
N ASP A 86 -3.67 2.98 23.92
CA ASP A 86 -2.25 3.03 24.25
C ASP A 86 -1.40 3.17 22.96
N ILE A 87 -1.71 2.41 21.93
CA ILE A 87 -1.03 2.53 20.61
C ILE A 87 -1.23 3.92 20.01
N GLN A 88 -2.44 4.50 20.12
CA GLN A 88 -2.70 5.85 19.63
C GLN A 88 -1.90 6.92 20.39
N GLU A 89 -1.74 6.78 21.71
CA GLU A 89 -0.90 7.69 22.52
C GLU A 89 0.58 7.59 22.12
N GLU A 90 1.10 6.37 21.90
CA GLU A 90 2.49 6.21 21.41
C GLU A 90 2.68 6.87 20.03
N ILE A 91 1.71 6.76 19.11
CA ILE A 91 1.77 7.46 17.82
C ILE A 91 1.80 8.98 18.02
N LYS A 92 1.00 9.53 18.95
CA LYS A 92 0.95 10.97 19.22
C LYS A 92 2.29 11.54 19.67
N LEU A 93 3.14 10.73 20.31
CA LEU A 93 4.48 11.15 20.70
C LEU A 93 5.44 11.29 19.51
N LEU A 94 5.15 10.62 18.39
CA LEU A 94 6.02 10.54 17.22
C LEU A 94 5.55 11.40 16.04
N VAL A 95 4.37 12.01 16.15
CA VAL A 95 3.79 12.88 15.11
C VAL A 95 3.64 14.31 15.64
N PRO A 96 3.49 15.34 14.77
CA PRO A 96 3.25 16.71 15.20
C PRO A 96 2.06 16.83 16.15
N GLU A 97 2.17 17.66 17.21
CA GLU A 97 1.16 17.85 18.26
C GLU A 97 -0.25 18.19 17.71
N HIS A 98 -0.32 18.88 16.58
CA HIS A 98 -1.60 19.25 15.93
C HIS A 98 -2.23 18.11 15.11
N ALA A 99 -1.60 16.93 15.04
CA ALA A 99 -2.13 15.79 14.31
C ALA A 99 -3.31 15.15 15.05
N GLN A 100 -4.35 14.80 14.31
CA GLN A 100 -5.46 14.01 14.82
C GLN A 100 -5.23 12.54 14.51
N VAL A 101 -5.06 11.69 15.51
CA VAL A 101 -4.87 10.24 15.34
C VAL A 101 -6.23 9.53 15.45
N LEU A 102 -6.63 8.85 14.38
CA LEU A 102 -7.88 8.10 14.28
C LEU A 102 -7.61 6.63 14.00
N PHE A 103 -8.34 5.76 14.68
CA PHE A 103 -8.32 4.32 14.43
C PHE A 103 -9.48 3.92 13.52
N PHE A 104 -9.18 3.11 12.52
CA PHE A 104 -10.18 2.49 11.66
C PHE A 104 -9.93 0.98 11.59
N SER A 105 -10.96 0.18 11.84
CA SER A 105 -10.91 -1.26 11.63
C SER A 105 -10.81 -1.62 10.15
N GLN A 106 -11.37 -0.76 9.29
CA GLN A 106 -11.33 -0.88 7.84
C GLN A 106 -11.08 0.50 7.25
N PHE A 107 -10.04 0.63 6.45
CA PHE A 107 -9.71 1.82 5.70
C PHE A 107 -9.13 1.38 4.35
N GLY A 108 -9.68 1.89 3.26
CA GLY A 108 -9.35 1.40 1.93
C GLY A 108 -9.33 2.49 0.86
N LEU A 109 -9.19 2.08 -0.38
CA LEU A 109 -9.14 3.02 -1.51
C LEU A 109 -10.47 3.77 -1.69
N THR A 110 -11.60 3.22 -1.23
CA THR A 110 -12.90 3.93 -1.16
C THR A 110 -12.80 5.18 -0.29
N ASP A 111 -12.06 5.10 0.82
CA ASP A 111 -11.93 6.22 1.75
C ASP A 111 -11.06 7.32 1.15
N ILE A 112 -10.06 6.96 0.35
CA ILE A 112 -9.26 7.91 -0.42
C ILE A 112 -10.12 8.60 -1.47
N ASP A 113 -10.93 7.85 -2.19
CA ASP A 113 -11.85 8.41 -3.19
C ASP A 113 -12.81 9.40 -2.55
N ASN A 114 -13.44 9.04 -1.44
CA ASN A 114 -14.30 9.90 -0.64
C ASN A 114 -13.55 11.12 -0.06
N TRP A 115 -12.27 10.96 0.32
CA TRP A 115 -11.46 12.07 0.82
C TRP A 115 -11.16 13.09 -0.26
N LEU A 116 -10.92 12.65 -1.49
CA LEU A 116 -10.70 13.52 -2.64
C LEU A 116 -11.94 14.36 -3.01
N ASP A 117 -13.14 13.82 -2.75
CA ASP A 117 -14.41 14.49 -3.05
C ASP A 117 -14.85 15.49 -1.97
N LYS A 118 -14.31 15.37 -0.75
CA LYS A 118 -14.69 16.28 0.35
C LYS A 118 -14.05 17.66 0.16
N PRO A 119 -14.81 18.74 0.39
CA PRO A 119 -14.21 20.08 0.46
C PRO A 119 -13.14 20.06 1.54
N ARG A 120 -11.98 20.53 1.24
CA ARG A 120 -10.66 20.38 1.86
C ARG A 120 -10.60 20.76 3.35
N THR A 121 -11.22 19.98 4.20
CA THR A 121 -11.04 20.08 5.65
C THR A 121 -9.79 19.32 6.10
N ILE A 122 -9.35 18.32 5.32
CA ILE A 122 -8.14 17.52 5.58
C ILE A 122 -7.19 17.80 4.40
N GLU A 123 -6.07 18.44 4.68
CA GLU A 123 -5.09 18.77 3.65
C GLU A 123 -3.98 17.71 3.55
N THR A 124 -3.66 17.06 4.66
CA THR A 124 -2.62 16.04 4.73
C THR A 124 -3.14 14.82 5.48
N LEU A 125 -2.89 13.64 4.93
CA LEU A 125 -3.30 12.37 5.47
C LEU A 125 -2.08 11.46 5.62
N LEU A 126 -1.78 11.01 6.84
CA LEU A 126 -0.81 9.96 7.10
C LEU A 126 -1.56 8.65 7.32
N ILE A 127 -1.33 7.67 6.45
CA ILE A 127 -1.87 6.32 6.58
C ILE A 127 -0.81 5.45 7.21
N LEU A 128 -1.11 4.87 8.35
CA LEU A 128 -0.35 3.82 9.02
C LEU A 128 -1.18 2.54 8.93
N SER A 129 -0.77 1.62 8.08
CA SER A 129 -1.48 0.37 7.86
C SER A 129 -0.58 -0.81 8.17
N ILE A 130 -0.99 -1.65 9.11
CA ILE A 130 -0.19 -2.76 9.62
C ILE A 130 -1.02 -4.02 9.63
N LYS A 131 -0.43 -5.11 9.12
CA LYS A 131 -0.89 -6.47 9.33
C LYS A 131 0.18 -7.25 10.07
N LEU A 132 -0.14 -7.64 11.29
CA LEU A 132 0.67 -8.54 12.10
C LEU A 132 -0.21 -9.65 12.66
N LYS A 133 0.31 -10.88 12.69
CA LYS A 133 -0.41 -12.06 13.18
C LYS A 133 0.40 -12.82 14.23
N THR A 134 -0.29 -13.44 15.16
CA THR A 134 0.36 -14.36 16.11
C THR A 134 0.85 -15.60 15.39
N LYS A 135 0.09 -16.07 14.40
CA LYS A 135 0.44 -17.23 13.56
C LYS A 135 0.10 -16.95 12.10
N LEU A 136 1.10 -17.01 11.24
CA LEU A 136 0.89 -16.95 9.79
C LEU A 136 0.42 -18.31 9.26
N ARG A 137 -0.55 -18.27 8.35
CA ARG A 137 -0.95 -19.42 7.52
C ARG A 137 -0.11 -19.44 6.24
N ASN A 138 -0.13 -20.58 5.54
CA ASN A 138 0.53 -20.66 4.25
C ASN A 138 -0.02 -19.60 3.27
N GLY A 139 0.86 -18.92 2.60
CA GLY A 139 0.52 -17.85 1.66
C GLY A 139 0.17 -16.49 2.28
N GLU A 140 0.08 -16.39 3.63
CA GLU A 140 -0.08 -15.11 4.31
C GLU A 140 1.27 -14.43 4.57
N GLY A 141 1.28 -13.11 4.62
CA GLY A 141 2.43 -12.31 5.01
C GLY A 141 2.05 -11.16 5.95
N GLU A 142 3.02 -10.69 6.69
CA GLU A 142 2.91 -9.47 7.49
C GLU A 142 3.39 -8.27 6.66
N ALA A 143 2.79 -7.11 6.89
CA ALA A 143 3.20 -5.87 6.26
C ALA A 143 2.96 -4.68 7.18
N ALA A 144 3.81 -3.67 7.05
CA ALA A 144 3.69 -2.39 7.72
C ALA A 144 4.00 -1.28 6.71
N VAL A 145 3.10 -0.32 6.58
CA VAL A 145 3.19 0.75 5.58
C VAL A 145 2.87 2.09 6.21
N ALA A 146 3.67 3.10 5.90
CA ALA A 146 3.39 4.50 6.18
C ALA A 146 3.34 5.30 4.86
N LEU A 147 2.23 5.97 4.59
CA LEU A 147 2.05 6.82 3.42
C LEU A 147 1.58 8.21 3.84
N LEU A 148 2.39 9.22 3.55
CA LEU A 148 2.00 10.62 3.74
C LEU A 148 1.45 11.18 2.43
N LEU A 149 0.14 11.43 2.40
CA LEU A 149 -0.59 11.92 1.24
C LEU A 149 -0.97 13.39 1.43
N ASN A 150 -0.83 14.16 0.37
CA ASN A 150 -1.25 15.55 0.33
C ASN A 150 -2.20 15.76 -0.84
N ALA A 151 -3.43 16.24 -0.57
CA ALA A 151 -4.38 16.57 -1.59
C ALA A 151 -4.03 17.95 -2.18
N THR A 152 -3.17 17.95 -3.20
CA THR A 152 -2.89 19.17 -3.95
C THR A 152 -3.63 19.18 -5.26
N GLN A 153 -4.45 20.20 -5.48
CA GLN A 153 -4.77 20.58 -6.85
C GLN A 153 -3.55 21.33 -7.40
N ALA A 154 -2.85 20.69 -8.34
CA ALA A 154 -1.97 21.32 -9.33
C ALA A 154 -1.06 22.49 -8.85
N ASP A 155 -0.78 22.62 -7.56
CA ASP A 155 0.10 23.67 -7.10
C ASP A 155 1.55 23.22 -7.31
N SER A 156 2.13 23.79 -8.36
CA SER A 156 3.50 23.54 -8.86
C SER A 156 4.61 23.88 -7.85
N GLN A 157 4.26 24.22 -6.61
CA GLN A 157 5.21 24.65 -5.58
C GLN A 157 5.65 23.54 -4.61
N LEU A 158 5.02 22.37 -4.60
CA LEU A 158 5.46 21.25 -3.77
C LEU A 158 6.56 20.46 -4.51
N LYS A 159 7.78 20.93 -4.42
CA LYS A 159 8.95 20.29 -5.04
C LYS A 159 9.45 19.00 -4.36
N ASN A 160 8.78 18.52 -3.30
CA ASN A 160 9.31 17.47 -2.43
C ASN A 160 8.37 16.27 -2.28
N TYR A 161 7.64 15.87 -3.31
CA TYR A 161 6.91 14.61 -3.32
C TYR A 161 7.70 13.52 -4.07
N ILE A 162 7.51 12.27 -3.70
CA ILE A 162 8.17 11.13 -4.35
C ILE A 162 7.37 10.57 -5.53
N ALA A 163 6.05 10.71 -5.48
CA ALA A 163 5.15 10.26 -6.55
C ALA A 163 3.82 11.02 -6.55
N HIS A 164 3.16 11.04 -7.69
CA HIS A 164 1.75 11.37 -7.81
C HIS A 164 0.92 10.09 -7.81
N ILE A 165 -0.07 10.02 -6.93
CA ILE A 165 -1.08 8.97 -6.90
C ILE A 165 -2.33 9.57 -7.53
N HIS A 166 -2.83 8.95 -8.58
CA HIS A 166 -4.05 9.38 -9.24
C HIS A 166 -5.27 8.71 -8.60
N ARG A 167 -6.45 9.27 -8.87
CA ARG A 167 -7.71 8.80 -8.29
C ARG A 167 -7.90 7.30 -8.54
N PRO A 168 -8.23 6.52 -7.49
CA PRO A 168 -8.54 5.09 -7.66
C PRO A 168 -9.92 4.91 -8.30
N GLU A 169 -10.05 3.89 -9.15
CA GLU A 169 -11.30 3.51 -9.79
C GLU A 169 -11.76 2.14 -9.30
N LYS A 170 -12.99 2.06 -8.78
CA LYS A 170 -13.62 0.83 -8.29
C LYS A 170 -14.35 0.11 -9.42
N THR A 171 -14.19 -1.22 -9.52
CA THR A 171 -14.84 -2.00 -10.56
C THR A 171 -15.07 -3.45 -10.15
N THR A 172 -15.85 -4.16 -10.95
CA THR A 172 -15.93 -5.63 -10.95
C THR A 172 -14.94 -6.21 -11.95
N HIS A 173 -14.75 -7.53 -11.94
CA HIS A 173 -13.92 -8.21 -12.95
C HIS A 173 -14.34 -7.92 -14.39
N ALA A 174 -15.65 -7.81 -14.65
CA ALA A 174 -16.17 -7.50 -15.97
C ALA A 174 -15.90 -6.07 -16.44
N GLY A 175 -15.81 -5.12 -15.48
CA GLY A 175 -15.57 -3.71 -15.78
C GLY A 175 -14.09 -3.29 -15.76
N LEU A 176 -13.16 -4.23 -15.56
CA LEU A 176 -11.74 -3.91 -15.30
C LEU A 176 -11.12 -3.05 -16.40
N ASN A 177 -11.35 -3.38 -17.67
CA ASN A 177 -10.77 -2.62 -18.78
C ASN A 177 -11.23 -1.16 -18.78
N ALA A 178 -12.52 -0.91 -18.56
CA ALA A 178 -13.07 0.43 -18.50
C ALA A 178 -12.48 1.22 -17.30
N SER A 179 -12.38 0.58 -16.14
CA SER A 179 -11.79 1.16 -14.94
C SER A 179 -10.30 1.51 -15.14
N VAL A 180 -9.53 0.60 -15.75
CA VAL A 180 -8.12 0.86 -16.07
C VAL A 180 -7.98 2.02 -17.06
N MET A 181 -8.80 2.07 -18.10
CA MET A 181 -8.79 3.20 -19.04
C MET A 181 -9.11 4.52 -18.35
N GLN A 182 -10.06 4.52 -17.41
CA GLN A 182 -10.39 5.69 -16.60
C GLN A 182 -9.22 6.10 -15.69
N SER A 183 -8.57 5.15 -15.01
CA SER A 183 -7.40 5.40 -14.18
C SER A 183 -6.23 5.97 -15.00
N LEU A 184 -6.01 5.46 -16.22
CA LEU A 184 -5.01 5.99 -17.14
C LEU A 184 -5.34 7.42 -17.58
N LEU A 185 -6.62 7.73 -17.82
CA LEU A 185 -7.07 9.09 -18.12
C LEU A 185 -6.77 10.04 -16.97
N TRP A 186 -7.12 9.67 -15.73
CA TRP A 186 -6.74 10.44 -14.53
C TRP A 186 -5.22 10.62 -14.42
N GLY A 187 -4.46 9.56 -14.71
CA GLY A 187 -3.01 9.56 -14.73
C GLY A 187 -2.38 10.28 -15.91
N LYS A 188 -3.17 10.82 -16.85
CA LYS A 188 -2.67 11.42 -18.11
C LYS A 188 -1.68 10.51 -18.82
N SER A 189 -2.02 9.24 -18.91
CA SER A 189 -1.19 8.18 -19.47
C SER A 189 -2.00 7.29 -20.43
N ASN A 190 -1.32 6.39 -21.09
CA ASN A 190 -1.93 5.31 -21.90
C ASN A 190 -1.27 3.98 -21.52
N LEU A 191 -1.88 2.89 -21.94
CA LEU A 191 -1.43 1.55 -21.58
C LEU A 191 -0.04 1.22 -22.13
N GLU A 192 0.34 1.77 -23.27
CA GLU A 192 1.64 1.58 -23.91
C GLU A 192 2.80 2.19 -23.11
N ASN A 193 2.50 3.18 -22.27
CA ASN A 193 3.47 3.85 -21.40
C ASN A 193 3.62 3.17 -20.03
N ILE A 194 2.80 2.14 -19.73
CA ILE A 194 2.90 1.41 -18.48
C ILE A 194 4.04 0.40 -18.57
N GLU A 195 5.05 0.58 -17.74
CA GLU A 195 6.17 -0.36 -17.64
C GLU A 195 5.97 -1.41 -16.56
N TYR A 196 5.17 -1.10 -15.54
CA TYR A 196 4.90 -2.00 -14.41
C TYR A 196 3.40 -2.12 -14.14
N LEU A 197 2.95 -3.37 -14.05
CA LEU A 197 1.67 -3.74 -13.49
C LEU A 197 1.89 -4.41 -12.14
N TRP A 198 1.36 -3.79 -11.10
CA TRP A 198 1.41 -4.30 -9.73
C TRP A 198 0.07 -4.97 -9.40
N LEU A 199 0.13 -6.23 -8.98
CA LEU A 199 -1.03 -6.96 -8.47
C LEU A 199 -0.90 -7.11 -6.96
N ALA A 200 -1.98 -6.82 -6.22
CA ALA A 200 -2.00 -6.87 -4.77
C ALA A 200 -3.37 -7.29 -4.22
N GLY A 201 -3.39 -7.98 -3.09
CA GLY A 201 -4.61 -8.33 -2.38
C GLY A 201 -5.42 -9.46 -3.00
N MET A 202 -4.84 -10.22 -3.93
CA MET A 202 -5.49 -11.35 -4.59
C MET A 202 -5.13 -12.71 -3.96
N GLY A 203 -4.15 -12.72 -3.06
CA GLY A 203 -3.68 -13.93 -2.40
C GLY A 203 -3.19 -15.00 -3.40
N ALA A 204 -3.53 -16.26 -3.15
CA ALA A 204 -3.21 -17.38 -4.02
C ALA A 204 -4.18 -17.56 -5.22
N LYS A 205 -5.00 -16.55 -5.53
CA LYS A 205 -5.99 -16.61 -6.62
C LYS A 205 -5.31 -16.45 -7.99
N ASN A 206 -4.50 -17.42 -8.39
CA ASN A 206 -3.74 -17.36 -9.64
C ASN A 206 -4.62 -17.22 -10.89
N LYS A 207 -5.84 -17.78 -10.84
CA LYS A 207 -6.79 -17.67 -11.95
C LYS A 207 -7.25 -16.23 -12.17
N GLU A 208 -7.59 -15.52 -11.09
CA GLU A 208 -7.95 -14.10 -11.13
C GLU A 208 -6.78 -13.24 -11.59
N LYS A 209 -5.57 -13.49 -11.10
CA LYS A 209 -4.36 -12.77 -11.52
C LYS A 209 -4.09 -12.92 -13.01
N THR A 210 -4.17 -14.16 -13.53
CA THR A 210 -4.03 -14.44 -14.95
C THR A 210 -5.13 -13.78 -15.77
N GLN A 211 -6.37 -13.79 -15.27
CA GLN A 211 -7.49 -13.15 -15.94
C GLN A 211 -7.32 -11.62 -15.99
N VAL A 212 -6.88 -10.99 -14.90
CA VAL A 212 -6.55 -9.55 -14.87
C VAL A 212 -5.50 -9.22 -15.93
N ALA A 213 -4.41 -9.96 -15.96
CA ALA A 213 -3.33 -9.74 -16.91
C ALA A 213 -3.78 -9.91 -18.37
N ASN A 214 -4.54 -10.96 -18.64
CA ASN A 214 -5.08 -11.24 -19.99
C ASN A 214 -6.09 -10.18 -20.43
N ASN A 215 -7.00 -9.77 -19.55
CA ASN A 215 -8.01 -8.76 -19.86
C ASN A 215 -7.38 -7.40 -20.20
N LEU A 216 -6.24 -7.09 -19.61
CA LEU A 216 -5.56 -5.83 -19.89
C LEU A 216 -4.79 -5.86 -21.22
N GLY A 217 -4.70 -7.04 -21.87
CA GLY A 217 -3.96 -7.18 -23.12
C GLY A 217 -2.49 -6.76 -23.00
N LEU A 218 -1.99 -6.70 -21.78
CA LEU A 218 -0.58 -6.38 -21.54
C LEU A 218 0.24 -7.57 -22.02
N PRO A 219 1.19 -7.36 -22.92
CA PRO A 219 2.04 -8.42 -23.40
C PRO A 219 2.96 -8.88 -22.26
N LEU A 220 2.46 -9.82 -21.44
CA LEU A 220 3.22 -10.43 -20.36
C LEU A 220 4.50 -11.13 -20.85
N ASN A 221 4.54 -11.42 -22.15
CA ASN A 221 5.67 -12.06 -22.82
C ASN A 221 6.54 -11.08 -23.61
N ASP A 222 6.13 -9.83 -23.74
CA ASP A 222 6.90 -8.82 -24.45
C ASP A 222 7.59 -7.87 -23.44
N THR A 223 8.80 -7.52 -23.71
CA THR A 223 9.81 -6.93 -22.83
C THR A 223 9.44 -5.57 -22.22
N LYS A 224 8.28 -5.00 -22.49
CA LYS A 224 7.93 -3.64 -22.06
C LYS A 224 7.21 -3.56 -20.72
N ALA A 225 6.25 -4.42 -20.41
CA ALA A 225 5.55 -4.36 -19.14
C ALA A 225 5.95 -5.51 -18.21
N LYS A 226 6.38 -5.18 -16.99
CA LYS A 226 6.72 -6.16 -15.97
C LYS A 226 5.54 -6.34 -15.02
N LEU A 227 5.07 -7.57 -14.90
CA LEU A 227 4.10 -7.95 -13.90
C LEU A 227 4.80 -8.18 -12.55
N ILE A 228 4.35 -7.48 -11.52
CA ILE A 228 4.82 -7.67 -10.15
C ILE A 228 3.63 -8.12 -9.29
N ASP A 229 3.68 -9.36 -8.87
CA ASP A 229 2.73 -9.94 -7.92
C ASP A 229 3.29 -9.79 -6.50
N ILE A 230 2.70 -8.87 -5.74
CA ILE A 230 3.14 -8.56 -4.38
C ILE A 230 2.86 -9.74 -3.45
N ASP A 231 1.69 -10.36 -3.59
CA ASP A 231 1.29 -11.46 -2.71
C ASP A 231 2.19 -12.70 -2.89
N MET A 232 2.76 -12.90 -4.08
CA MET A 232 3.76 -13.95 -4.28
C MET A 232 5.11 -13.62 -3.64
N LYS A 233 5.45 -12.34 -3.50
CA LYS A 233 6.74 -11.89 -3.00
C LYS A 233 6.78 -11.69 -1.48
N SER A 234 5.65 -11.34 -0.88
CA SER A 234 5.55 -11.02 0.55
C SER A 234 4.55 -11.89 1.31
N GLY A 235 3.77 -12.70 0.61
CA GLY A 235 2.56 -13.33 1.12
C GLY A 235 1.37 -12.37 1.05
N PHE A 236 0.17 -12.91 1.22
CA PHE A 236 -1.07 -12.14 1.21
C PHE A 236 -1.15 -11.23 2.45
N THR A 237 -1.09 -9.93 2.23
CA THR A 237 -1.05 -8.92 3.29
C THR A 237 -2.42 -8.28 3.58
N GLY A 238 -3.51 -8.89 3.10
CA GLY A 238 -4.88 -8.51 3.43
C GLY A 238 -5.20 -7.05 3.12
N SER A 239 -5.78 -6.36 4.08
CA SER A 239 -6.19 -4.96 3.95
C SER A 239 -5.01 -3.98 3.73
N VAL A 240 -3.77 -4.40 4.00
CA VAL A 240 -2.55 -3.61 3.79
C VAL A 240 -2.04 -3.69 2.35
N SER A 241 -2.47 -4.72 1.59
CA SER A 241 -1.98 -4.98 0.22
C SER A 241 -2.04 -3.77 -0.72
N PRO A 242 -3.11 -2.99 -0.83
CA PRO A 242 -3.17 -1.84 -1.73
C PRO A 242 -2.18 -0.74 -1.31
N TRP A 243 -2.00 -0.52 -0.02
CA TRP A 243 -1.06 0.47 0.51
C TRP A 243 0.38 0.07 0.24
N LEU A 244 0.69 -1.22 0.40
CA LEU A 244 2.00 -1.79 0.09
C LEU A 244 2.33 -1.61 -1.40
N ALA A 245 1.36 -1.88 -2.29
CA ALA A 245 1.51 -1.66 -3.72
C ALA A 245 1.81 -0.19 -4.06
N ILE A 246 1.07 0.74 -3.45
CA ILE A 246 1.27 2.17 -3.64
C ILE A 246 2.66 2.60 -3.13
N ALA A 247 3.06 2.14 -1.94
CA ALA A 247 4.37 2.46 -1.37
C ALA A 247 5.52 1.98 -2.27
N LEU A 248 5.46 0.72 -2.71
CA LEU A 248 6.48 0.12 -3.57
C LEU A 248 6.54 0.77 -4.96
N ALA A 249 5.38 1.03 -5.57
CA ALA A 249 5.32 1.73 -6.85
C ALA A 249 5.84 3.16 -6.74
N SER A 250 5.53 3.88 -5.64
CA SER A 250 6.02 5.24 -5.38
C SER A 250 7.52 5.29 -5.13
N GLY A 251 8.08 4.29 -4.43
CA GLY A 251 9.50 4.18 -4.10
C GLY A 251 10.39 3.67 -5.25
N ASN A 252 9.79 3.30 -6.36
CA ASN A 252 10.53 2.76 -7.50
C ASN A 252 11.17 3.88 -8.35
N HIS A 253 12.11 4.60 -7.75
CA HIS A 253 12.78 5.77 -8.36
C HIS A 253 13.60 5.47 -9.61
N ARG A 254 13.83 4.19 -9.93
CA ARG A 254 14.56 3.80 -11.14
C ARG A 254 13.77 4.12 -12.40
N TYR A 255 12.49 4.37 -12.28
CA TYR A 255 11.59 4.57 -13.42
C TYR A 255 10.66 5.74 -13.16
N SER A 256 10.73 6.73 -14.02
CA SER A 256 9.81 7.88 -14.02
C SER A 256 8.51 7.60 -14.76
N SER A 257 8.40 6.41 -15.36
CA SER A 257 7.21 6.00 -16.12
C SER A 257 6.01 5.77 -15.20
N PRO A 258 4.80 6.02 -15.70
CA PRO A 258 3.57 5.68 -15.00
C PRO A 258 3.49 4.18 -14.73
N GLN A 259 3.03 3.83 -13.52
CA GLN A 259 2.86 2.46 -13.08
C GLN A 259 1.38 2.21 -12.78
N LEU A 260 0.86 1.09 -13.21
CA LEU A 260 -0.52 0.67 -12.96
C LEU A 260 -0.57 -0.28 -11.78
N ILE A 261 -1.45 -0.01 -10.83
CA ILE A 261 -1.77 -0.91 -9.74
C ILE A 261 -3.17 -1.46 -9.95
N VAL A 262 -3.33 -2.77 -9.84
CA VAL A 262 -4.63 -3.42 -9.72
C VAL A 262 -4.64 -4.17 -8.40
N SER A 263 -5.57 -3.79 -7.53
CA SER A 263 -5.69 -4.37 -6.18
C SER A 263 -7.10 -4.89 -5.95
N MET A 264 -7.22 -5.98 -5.21
CA MET A 264 -8.50 -6.53 -4.79
C MET A 264 -8.82 -6.04 -3.38
N SER A 265 -10.08 -5.75 -3.12
CA SER A 265 -10.55 -5.50 -1.75
C SER A 265 -10.67 -6.83 -1.00
N GLU A 266 -10.24 -6.87 0.26
CA GLU A 266 -10.34 -8.08 1.09
C GLU A 266 -11.80 -8.44 1.43
N HIS A 267 -12.66 -7.43 1.51
CA HIS A 267 -14.04 -7.58 2.00
C HIS A 267 -15.09 -7.61 0.90
N ASP A 268 -14.71 -7.24 -0.31
CA ASP A 268 -15.58 -7.15 -1.47
C ASP A 268 -14.92 -7.82 -2.67
N ASP A 269 -15.67 -8.47 -3.53
CA ASP A 269 -15.17 -9.01 -4.81
C ASP A 269 -14.94 -7.88 -5.85
N PHE A 270 -14.59 -6.69 -5.38
CA PHE A 270 -14.27 -5.56 -6.23
C PHE A 270 -12.78 -5.42 -6.46
N LEU A 271 -12.45 -4.97 -7.66
CA LEU A 271 -11.11 -4.57 -8.03
C LEU A 271 -10.99 -3.05 -7.97
N TRP A 272 -9.81 -2.60 -7.68
CA TRP A 272 -9.40 -1.21 -7.77
C TRP A 272 -8.28 -1.07 -8.78
N SER A 273 -8.36 -0.06 -9.61
CA SER A 273 -7.25 0.34 -10.48
C SER A 273 -6.84 1.76 -10.18
N LEU A 274 -5.55 2.02 -10.19
CA LEU A 274 -4.99 3.37 -10.03
C LEU A 274 -3.63 3.48 -10.71
N VAL A 275 -3.26 4.71 -11.08
CA VAL A 275 -1.96 5.02 -11.65
C VAL A 275 -1.12 5.74 -10.61
N VAL A 276 0.11 5.28 -10.43
CA VAL A 276 1.16 5.95 -9.66
C VAL A 276 2.22 6.44 -10.64
N ARG A 277 2.60 7.69 -10.52
CA ARG A 277 3.69 8.29 -11.31
C ARG A 277 4.81 8.72 -10.38
N PRO A 278 5.90 7.95 -10.27
CA PRO A 278 7.06 8.35 -9.51
C PRO A 278 7.67 9.65 -10.08
N GLN A 279 8.23 10.46 -9.20
CA GLN A 279 8.98 11.63 -9.64
C GLN A 279 10.42 11.21 -9.94
N ALA A 280 10.94 11.61 -11.10
CA ALA A 280 12.34 11.45 -11.38
C ALA A 280 13.16 12.20 -10.32
N GLN A 281 14.08 11.54 -9.65
CA GLN A 281 15.06 12.23 -8.82
C GLN A 281 16.04 12.95 -9.75
N LEU A 282 16.13 14.27 -9.58
CA LEU A 282 17.10 15.11 -10.27
C LEU A 282 18.51 14.88 -9.74
#